data_b0f47627b1ce0eae26cd8f6b584004e4
#
_entry.id   b0f47627b1ce0eae26cd8f6b584004e4
#
_cell.length_a   1.000
_cell.length_b   1.000
_cell.length_c   1.000
_cell.angle_alpha   90.00
_cell.angle_beta   90.00
_cell.angle_gamma   90.00
#
_symmetry.space_group_name_H-M   'P 1'
#
loop_
_entity.id
_entity.type
_entity.pdbx_description
1 polymer ?
#
loop_
_entity_poly.entity_id
_entity_poly.type
_entity_poly.pdbx_seq_one_letter_code
_entity_poly.pdbx_strand_id
1 'polypeptide(L)'
;MAVVIMELPVQLANKLLYVVIVFFIGCNPNNRLVVHEESKGFDGFSKLTTYKGEVFSGIVFNTNENRDTILIGEYKKGLKHGAWKTFYPNGSLKERRFYKKGLKVGLYEGFYNDGAKNFVFMFKNGEYNGTNSLWTKEGQLIEEFNYKMGREFGSQKVWYLDGKIKSNYIIKNNRRYGLLGTKNCTNVSEEVFDM
;
A
#
# COMPACT_ATOMS: atom_id res chain seq x y z
N MET A 1 25.40 -27.15 30.38
CA MET A 1 26.31 -27.87 29.47
C MET A 1 27.67 -27.23 29.58
N ALA A 2 28.63 -27.93 30.17
CA ALA A 2 29.99 -27.44 30.41
C ALA A 2 30.77 -27.52 29.09
N VAL A 3 31.31 -26.41 28.63
CA VAL A 3 32.21 -26.36 27.48
C VAL A 3 33.62 -26.64 28.00
N VAL A 4 34.18 -27.75 27.57
CA VAL A 4 35.60 -28.10 27.85
C VAL A 4 36.44 -27.26 26.89
N ILE A 5 37.21 -26.31 27.43
CA ILE A 5 38.19 -25.53 26.68
C ILE A 5 39.47 -26.36 26.61
N MET A 6 39.76 -26.94 25.45
CA MET A 6 41.10 -27.48 25.17
C MET A 6 42.05 -26.32 24.91
N GLU A 7 43.10 -26.18 25.73
CA GLU A 7 44.16 -25.20 25.49
C GLU A 7 44.98 -25.59 24.24
N LEU A 8 44.85 -24.80 23.20
CA LEU A 8 45.70 -24.85 22.01
C LEU A 8 46.89 -23.90 22.19
N PRO A 9 48.09 -24.25 21.65
CA PRO A 9 49.27 -23.40 21.78
C PRO A 9 49.01 -22.01 21.19
N VAL A 10 49.47 -20.99 21.96
CA VAL A 10 49.18 -19.55 21.79
C VAL A 10 49.37 -19.00 20.34
N GLN A 11 50.25 -19.59 19.54
CA GLN A 11 50.50 -19.15 18.16
C GLN A 11 49.43 -19.60 17.16
N LEU A 12 48.72 -20.72 17.41
CA LEU A 12 47.62 -21.16 16.57
C LEU A 12 46.29 -20.46 16.95
N ALA A 13 46.10 -20.15 18.23
CA ALA A 13 44.90 -19.51 18.75
C ALA A 13 44.68 -18.11 18.16
N ASN A 14 45.77 -17.34 17.98
CA ASN A 14 45.63 -15.99 17.38
C ASN A 14 45.24 -15.97 15.89
N LYS A 15 45.68 -16.96 15.11
CA LYS A 15 45.25 -17.06 13.70
C LYS A 15 43.80 -17.58 13.56
N LEU A 16 43.38 -18.51 14.40
CA LEU A 16 42.01 -19.00 14.43
C LEU A 16 41.03 -17.91 14.93
N LEU A 17 41.46 -17.14 15.95
CA LEU A 17 40.63 -16.04 16.47
C LEU A 17 40.38 -14.95 15.44
N TYR A 18 41.37 -14.63 14.58
CA TYR A 18 41.21 -13.69 13.50
C TYR A 18 40.24 -14.20 12.40
N VAL A 19 40.28 -15.49 12.06
CA VAL A 19 39.37 -16.08 11.08
C VAL A 19 37.94 -16.14 11.61
N VAL A 20 37.74 -16.42 12.90
CA VAL A 20 36.42 -16.45 13.54
C VAL A 20 35.82 -15.04 13.65
N ILE A 21 36.63 -14.02 13.98
CA ILE A 21 36.19 -12.63 14.07
C ILE A 21 35.77 -12.08 12.68
N VAL A 22 36.48 -12.45 11.62
CA VAL A 22 36.12 -12.02 10.24
C VAL A 22 34.80 -12.65 9.76
N PHE A 23 34.45 -13.87 10.24
CA PHE A 23 33.18 -14.50 9.90
C PHE A 23 31.97 -13.95 10.68
N PHE A 24 32.17 -13.30 11.85
CA PHE A 24 31.07 -12.69 12.62
C PHE A 24 30.80 -11.22 12.31
N ILE A 25 31.65 -10.54 11.53
CA ILE A 25 31.41 -9.15 11.10
C ILE A 25 30.43 -9.09 9.91
N GLY A 26 30.03 -10.22 9.34
CA GLY A 26 29.31 -10.33 8.09
C GLY A 26 27.76 -10.31 8.11
N CYS A 27 27.09 -10.25 9.26
CA CYS A 27 25.62 -10.16 9.25
C CYS A 27 25.08 -9.51 10.52
N ASN A 28 25.05 -8.18 10.54
CA ASN A 28 24.13 -7.49 11.43
C ASN A 28 22.81 -7.32 10.65
N PRO A 29 21.76 -8.14 10.92
CA PRO A 29 20.51 -8.10 10.16
C PRO A 29 19.73 -6.80 10.37
N ASN A 30 20.20 -5.90 11.24
CA ASN A 30 19.52 -4.67 11.62
C ASN A 30 20.08 -3.39 10.98
N ASN A 31 21.14 -3.45 10.16
CA ASN A 31 21.67 -2.24 9.52
C ASN A 31 20.94 -1.97 8.18
N ARG A 32 19.63 -1.71 8.25
CA ARG A 32 18.87 -1.28 7.08
C ARG A 32 19.26 0.16 6.75
N LEU A 33 19.65 0.39 5.51
CA LEU A 33 19.90 1.75 5.02
C LEU A 33 18.59 2.55 5.07
N VAL A 34 18.64 3.73 5.71
CA VAL A 34 17.51 4.66 5.84
C VAL A 34 17.86 5.93 5.10
N VAL A 35 17.07 6.31 4.12
CA VAL A 35 17.37 7.43 3.21
C VAL A 35 16.17 8.36 3.12
N HIS A 36 16.40 9.67 3.20
CA HIS A 36 15.37 10.66 2.87
C HIS A 36 15.16 10.67 1.35
N GLU A 37 13.91 10.75 0.89
CA GLU A 37 13.55 10.68 -0.54
C GLU A 37 14.21 11.77 -1.38
N GLU A 38 14.48 12.93 -0.79
CA GLU A 38 15.16 14.06 -1.45
C GLU A 38 16.68 14.03 -1.30
N SER A 39 17.26 12.96 -0.72
CA SER A 39 18.69 12.85 -0.56
C SER A 39 19.41 12.84 -1.90
N LYS A 40 20.53 13.57 -2.00
CA LYS A 40 21.38 13.57 -3.18
C LYS A 40 21.80 12.15 -3.55
N GLY A 41 21.49 11.76 -4.79
CA GLY A 41 21.80 10.43 -5.34
C GLY A 41 20.67 9.42 -5.16
N PHE A 42 19.53 9.79 -4.57
CA PHE A 42 18.34 8.94 -4.58
C PHE A 42 17.57 9.16 -5.90
N ASP A 43 17.34 8.09 -6.66
CA ASP A 43 16.52 8.08 -7.87
C ASP A 43 15.39 7.06 -7.70
N GLY A 44 14.19 7.58 -7.43
CA GLY A 44 12.94 6.82 -7.29
C GLY A 44 12.09 6.76 -8.57
N PHE A 45 12.52 7.43 -9.65
CA PHE A 45 11.74 7.56 -10.90
C PHE A 45 12.11 6.53 -11.96
N SER A 46 13.30 5.92 -11.85
CA SER A 46 13.75 4.86 -12.74
C SER A 46 13.00 3.55 -12.53
N LYS A 47 13.09 2.63 -13.49
CA LYS A 47 12.49 1.28 -13.39
C LYS A 47 12.88 0.53 -12.11
N LEU A 48 14.10 0.71 -11.66
CA LEU A 48 14.61 0.27 -10.36
C LEU A 48 15.11 1.49 -9.60
N THR A 49 14.63 1.65 -8.37
CA THR A 49 15.10 2.71 -7.48
C THR A 49 16.56 2.49 -7.13
N THR A 50 17.37 3.55 -7.25
CA THR A 50 18.80 3.54 -6.91
C THR A 50 19.13 4.57 -5.84
N TYR A 51 20.23 4.36 -5.14
CA TYR A 51 20.85 5.33 -4.26
C TYR A 51 22.34 5.37 -4.50
N LYS A 52 22.87 6.55 -4.85
CA LYS A 52 24.29 6.75 -5.25
C LYS A 52 24.73 5.82 -6.38
N GLY A 53 23.83 5.55 -7.33
CA GLY A 53 24.09 4.69 -8.49
C GLY A 53 23.88 3.19 -8.24
N GLU A 54 23.73 2.75 -7.00
CA GLU A 54 23.52 1.35 -6.65
C GLU A 54 22.03 1.03 -6.46
N VAL A 55 21.59 -0.20 -6.81
CA VAL A 55 20.21 -0.67 -6.63
C VAL A 55 19.84 -0.63 -5.15
N PHE A 56 18.83 0.18 -4.79
CA PHE A 56 18.50 0.47 -3.42
C PHE A 56 17.72 -0.68 -2.74
N SER A 57 18.14 -1.01 -1.52
CA SER A 57 17.38 -1.83 -0.58
C SER A 57 17.46 -1.20 0.80
N GLY A 58 16.30 -0.79 1.35
CA GLY A 58 16.29 -0.07 2.62
C GLY A 58 14.95 0.61 2.86
N ILE A 59 14.93 1.49 3.83
CA ILE A 59 13.79 2.33 4.19
C ILE A 59 13.97 3.70 3.54
N VAL A 60 12.93 4.19 2.90
CA VAL A 60 12.82 5.57 2.46
C VAL A 60 11.81 6.30 3.33
N PHE A 61 12.07 7.56 3.61
CA PHE A 61 11.14 8.44 4.29
C PHE A 61 11.16 9.84 3.66
N ASN A 62 10.09 10.61 3.91
CA ASN A 62 10.01 12.03 3.58
C ASN A 62 9.43 12.79 4.77
N THR A 63 9.77 14.07 4.90
CA THR A 63 9.32 14.95 5.98
C THR A 63 8.72 16.22 5.43
N ASN A 64 7.84 16.87 6.24
CA ASN A 64 7.37 18.22 5.99
C ASN A 64 8.42 19.26 6.45
N GLU A 65 8.10 20.54 6.30
CA GLU A 65 8.95 21.67 6.72
C GLU A 65 9.25 21.65 8.23
N ASN A 66 8.34 21.11 9.06
CA ASN A 66 8.52 20.96 10.50
C ASN A 66 9.35 19.71 10.88
N ARG A 67 9.84 18.94 9.89
CA ARG A 67 10.56 17.66 10.05
C ARG A 67 9.70 16.50 10.57
N ASP A 68 8.36 16.62 10.52
CA ASP A 68 7.48 15.49 10.81
C ASP A 68 7.48 14.51 9.63
N THR A 69 7.54 13.23 9.92
CA THR A 69 7.50 12.20 8.87
C THR A 69 6.13 12.19 8.19
N ILE A 70 6.11 12.45 6.88
CA ILE A 70 4.89 12.43 6.05
C ILE A 70 4.81 11.19 5.16
N LEU A 71 5.92 10.48 4.97
CA LEU A 71 5.99 9.23 4.19
C LEU A 71 7.04 8.31 4.80
N ILE A 72 6.75 7.01 4.81
CA ILE A 72 7.72 5.94 5.10
C ILE A 72 7.38 4.71 4.28
N GLY A 73 8.41 4.06 3.71
CA GLY A 73 8.26 2.85 2.92
C GLY A 73 9.56 2.06 2.82
N GLU A 74 9.47 0.87 2.27
CA GLU A 74 10.61 -0.03 2.09
C GLU A 74 10.81 -0.35 0.60
N TYR A 75 12.08 -0.38 0.20
CA TYR A 75 12.52 -0.94 -1.07
C TYR A 75 13.32 -2.22 -0.85
N LYS A 76 13.16 -3.17 -1.73
CA LYS A 76 13.97 -4.40 -1.80
C LYS A 76 14.39 -4.62 -3.25
N LYS A 77 15.71 -4.60 -3.50
CA LYS A 77 16.29 -4.71 -4.85
C LYS A 77 15.69 -3.69 -5.84
N GLY A 78 15.61 -2.42 -5.42
CA GLY A 78 15.08 -1.30 -6.21
C GLY A 78 13.55 -1.29 -6.40
N LEU A 79 12.81 -2.22 -5.81
CA LEU A 79 11.36 -2.33 -5.95
C LEU A 79 10.65 -2.07 -4.62
N LYS A 80 9.52 -1.35 -4.66
CA LYS A 80 8.68 -1.15 -3.48
C LYS A 80 8.31 -2.49 -2.85
N HIS A 81 8.44 -2.57 -1.51
CA HIS A 81 8.21 -3.78 -0.74
C HIS A 81 7.59 -3.46 0.62
N GLY A 82 6.83 -4.42 1.21
CA GLY A 82 6.27 -4.23 2.55
C GLY A 82 5.23 -3.12 2.63
N ALA A 83 5.06 -2.57 3.83
CA ALA A 83 4.09 -1.51 4.12
C ALA A 83 4.64 -0.14 3.74
N TRP A 84 3.82 0.63 3.03
CA TRP A 84 4.03 2.04 2.73
C TRP A 84 2.97 2.86 3.42
N LYS A 85 3.38 3.89 4.15
CA LYS A 85 2.49 4.75 4.94
C LYS A 85 2.72 6.20 4.58
N THR A 86 1.64 6.98 4.51
CA THR A 86 1.68 8.44 4.49
C THR A 86 0.92 8.97 5.68
N PHE A 87 1.25 10.16 6.12
CA PHE A 87 0.69 10.78 7.30
C PHE A 87 0.19 12.19 7.00
N TYR A 88 -0.79 12.63 7.74
CA TYR A 88 -1.22 14.01 7.78
C TYR A 88 -0.22 14.87 8.58
N PRO A 89 -0.24 16.23 8.45
CA PRO A 89 0.62 17.10 9.23
C PRO A 89 0.43 16.97 10.75
N ASN A 90 -0.74 16.53 11.23
CA ASN A 90 -1.00 16.24 12.63
C ASN A 90 -0.45 14.88 13.12
N GLY A 91 0.27 14.16 12.27
CA GLY A 91 0.85 12.84 12.57
C GLY A 91 -0.11 11.65 12.42
N SER A 92 -1.42 11.89 12.17
CA SER A 92 -2.37 10.81 11.97
C SER A 92 -2.11 10.08 10.65
N LEU A 93 -2.39 8.77 10.61
CA LEU A 93 -2.21 7.96 9.41
C LEU A 93 -3.19 8.42 8.33
N LYS A 94 -2.67 8.78 7.15
CA LYS A 94 -3.47 9.18 5.97
C LYS A 94 -3.76 7.99 5.07
N GLU A 95 -2.72 7.20 4.75
CA GLU A 95 -2.85 6.03 3.90
C GLU A 95 -1.90 4.93 4.32
N ARG A 96 -2.29 3.68 4.10
CA ARG A 96 -1.46 2.50 4.23
C ARG A 96 -1.70 1.56 3.07
N ARG A 97 -0.64 1.18 2.37
CA ARG A 97 -0.69 0.24 1.25
C ARG A 97 0.47 -0.75 1.31
N PHE A 98 0.30 -1.92 0.73
CA PHE A 98 1.31 -2.96 0.73
C PHE A 98 1.81 -3.26 -0.68
N TYR A 99 3.12 -3.53 -0.76
CA TYR A 99 3.78 -3.88 -2.00
C TYR A 99 4.58 -5.17 -1.87
N LYS A 100 4.64 -5.95 -2.95
CA LYS A 100 5.52 -7.10 -3.10
C LYS A 100 6.15 -7.05 -4.47
N LYS A 101 7.49 -6.90 -4.52
CA LYS A 101 8.25 -6.78 -5.78
C LYS A 101 7.68 -5.69 -6.71
N GLY A 102 7.39 -4.50 -6.16
CA GLY A 102 6.84 -3.37 -6.89
C GLY A 102 5.34 -3.39 -7.17
N LEU A 103 4.66 -4.52 -7.01
CA LEU A 103 3.23 -4.66 -7.25
C LEU A 103 2.43 -4.42 -5.98
N LYS A 104 1.29 -3.72 -6.09
CA LYS A 104 0.33 -3.57 -4.98
C LYS A 104 -0.27 -4.93 -4.63
N VAL A 105 -0.35 -5.24 -3.32
CA VAL A 105 -0.92 -6.49 -2.80
C VAL A 105 -1.67 -6.23 -1.49
N GLY A 106 -2.72 -7.01 -1.24
CA GLY A 106 -3.51 -6.90 -0.01
C GLY A 106 -4.27 -5.59 0.10
N LEU A 107 -4.39 -5.08 1.31
CA LEU A 107 -5.17 -3.88 1.62
C LEU A 107 -4.44 -2.60 1.22
N TYR A 108 -5.21 -1.67 0.65
CA TYR A 108 -4.88 -0.26 0.55
C TYR A 108 -5.97 0.51 1.27
N GLU A 109 -5.61 1.15 2.37
CA GLU A 109 -6.53 1.84 3.26
C GLU A 109 -6.21 3.32 3.29
N GLY A 110 -7.24 4.14 3.28
CA GLY A 110 -7.17 5.57 3.51
C GLY A 110 -8.05 5.99 4.68
N PHE A 111 -7.62 7.05 5.35
CA PHE A 111 -8.27 7.58 6.53
C PHE A 111 -8.44 9.09 6.37
N TYR A 112 -9.43 9.65 7.02
CA TYR A 112 -9.55 11.08 7.26
C TYR A 112 -8.56 11.52 8.35
N ASN A 113 -8.34 12.81 8.49
CA ASN A 113 -7.37 13.37 9.45
C ASN A 113 -7.73 13.13 10.93
N ASP A 114 -8.98 12.78 11.23
CA ASP A 114 -9.49 12.39 12.55
C ASP A 114 -9.40 10.87 12.80
N GLY A 115 -8.88 10.09 11.81
CA GLY A 115 -8.72 8.65 11.88
C GLY A 115 -9.92 7.83 11.41
N ALA A 116 -11.04 8.46 11.05
CA ALA A 116 -12.18 7.77 10.44
C ALA A 116 -11.78 7.14 9.11
N LYS A 117 -12.36 6.00 8.76
CA LYS A 117 -12.10 5.33 7.48
C LYS A 117 -12.62 6.18 6.33
N ASN A 118 -11.79 6.35 5.29
CA ASN A 118 -12.17 6.96 4.03
C ASN A 118 -12.40 5.90 2.97
N PHE A 119 -11.43 5.01 2.76
CA PHE A 119 -11.57 3.91 1.80
C PHE A 119 -10.80 2.65 2.22
N VAL A 120 -11.23 1.52 1.68
CA VAL A 120 -10.51 0.24 1.71
C VAL A 120 -10.59 -0.38 0.34
N PHE A 121 -9.44 -0.64 -0.27
CA PHE A 121 -9.32 -1.29 -1.57
C PHE A 121 -8.47 -2.54 -1.46
N MET A 122 -8.86 -3.58 -2.17
CA MET A 122 -8.15 -4.86 -2.19
C MET A 122 -7.36 -5.04 -3.48
N PHE A 123 -6.09 -5.44 -3.35
CA PHE A 123 -5.20 -5.66 -4.47
C PHE A 123 -4.62 -7.07 -4.48
N LYS A 124 -4.47 -7.63 -5.68
CA LYS A 124 -3.70 -8.85 -5.96
C LYS A 124 -2.89 -8.63 -7.23
N ASN A 125 -1.55 -8.79 -7.14
CA ASN A 125 -0.63 -8.62 -8.28
C ASN A 125 -0.77 -7.28 -9.03
N GLY A 126 -1.03 -6.18 -8.32
CA GLY A 126 -1.16 -4.85 -8.88
C GLY A 126 -2.56 -4.44 -9.31
N GLU A 127 -3.51 -5.37 -9.37
CA GLU A 127 -4.88 -5.15 -9.82
C GLU A 127 -5.89 -5.22 -8.68
N TYR A 128 -7.01 -4.52 -8.80
CA TYR A 128 -8.13 -4.66 -7.86
C TYR A 128 -8.62 -6.10 -7.84
N ASN A 129 -8.78 -6.68 -6.63
CA ASN A 129 -9.25 -8.04 -6.47
C ASN A 129 -9.86 -8.23 -5.08
N GLY A 130 -11.16 -8.23 -5.00
CA GLY A 130 -11.97 -8.24 -3.79
C GLY A 130 -12.89 -7.04 -3.71
N THR A 131 -13.39 -6.74 -2.53
CA THR A 131 -14.32 -5.64 -2.27
C THR A 131 -13.55 -4.35 -2.03
N ASN A 132 -13.93 -3.30 -2.73
CA ASN A 132 -13.49 -1.93 -2.56
C ASN A 132 -14.63 -1.12 -1.97
N SER A 133 -14.37 -0.38 -0.91
CA SER A 133 -15.38 0.39 -0.20
C SER A 133 -14.91 1.81 0.06
N LEU A 134 -15.84 2.77 0.03
CA LEU A 134 -15.63 4.19 0.28
C LEU A 134 -16.65 4.70 1.30
N TRP A 135 -16.19 5.48 2.27
CA TRP A 135 -17.02 6.08 3.33
C TRP A 135 -16.92 7.59 3.34
N THR A 136 -17.99 8.25 3.79
CA THR A 136 -17.93 9.66 4.18
C THR A 136 -17.13 9.84 5.45
N LYS A 137 -16.83 11.08 5.83
CA LYS A 137 -16.15 11.40 7.08
C LYS A 137 -16.98 11.00 8.30
N GLU A 138 -18.30 11.04 8.19
CA GLU A 138 -19.26 10.63 9.23
C GLU A 138 -19.42 9.11 9.33
N GLY A 139 -18.67 8.34 8.52
CA GLY A 139 -18.64 6.87 8.54
C GLY A 139 -19.74 6.19 7.71
N GLN A 140 -20.51 6.96 6.92
CA GLN A 140 -21.51 6.38 6.04
C GLN A 140 -20.85 5.72 4.82
N LEU A 141 -21.16 4.45 4.55
CA LEU A 141 -20.75 3.76 3.33
C LEU A 141 -21.46 4.37 2.11
N ILE A 142 -20.70 4.80 1.10
CA ILE A 142 -21.22 5.43 -0.12
C ILE A 142 -20.92 4.65 -1.39
N GLU A 143 -19.88 3.79 -1.37
CA GLU A 143 -19.58 2.90 -2.50
C GLU A 143 -19.11 1.54 -1.98
N GLU A 144 -19.56 0.48 -2.63
CA GLU A 144 -19.09 -0.89 -2.44
C GLU A 144 -19.03 -1.58 -3.80
N PHE A 145 -17.82 -1.76 -4.31
CA PHE A 145 -17.54 -2.38 -5.60
C PHE A 145 -16.73 -3.64 -5.43
N ASN A 146 -17.12 -4.71 -6.12
CA ASN A 146 -16.38 -5.96 -6.14
C ASN A 146 -15.61 -6.12 -7.44
N TYR A 147 -14.37 -6.59 -7.31
CA TYR A 147 -13.45 -6.73 -8.43
C TYR A 147 -12.83 -8.14 -8.45
N LYS A 148 -12.56 -8.63 -9.65
CA LYS A 148 -11.76 -9.83 -9.90
C LYS A 148 -10.81 -9.54 -11.06
N MET A 149 -9.49 -9.64 -10.81
CA MET A 149 -8.45 -9.37 -11.81
C MET A 149 -8.67 -8.02 -12.54
N GLY A 150 -8.79 -6.94 -11.77
CA GLY A 150 -8.95 -5.57 -12.26
C GLY A 150 -10.31 -5.21 -12.83
N ARG A 151 -11.24 -6.16 -12.96
CA ARG A 151 -12.56 -5.94 -13.57
C ARG A 151 -13.67 -6.02 -12.54
N GLU A 152 -14.71 -5.19 -12.71
CA GLU A 152 -15.93 -5.32 -11.90
C GLU A 152 -16.50 -6.74 -11.99
N PHE A 153 -16.87 -7.29 -10.84
CA PHE A 153 -17.38 -8.64 -10.72
C PHE A 153 -18.39 -8.74 -9.56
N GLY A 154 -19.53 -9.38 -9.80
CA GLY A 154 -20.53 -9.57 -8.76
C GLY A 154 -21.27 -8.28 -8.43
N SER A 155 -21.63 -8.08 -7.17
CA SER A 155 -22.46 -6.97 -6.69
C SER A 155 -21.70 -5.63 -6.70
N GLN A 156 -22.38 -4.58 -7.14
CA GLN A 156 -21.88 -3.20 -7.18
C GLN A 156 -22.95 -2.30 -6.59
N LYS A 157 -22.61 -1.48 -5.60
CA LYS A 157 -23.57 -0.62 -4.90
C LYS A 157 -23.00 0.78 -4.71
N VAL A 158 -23.85 1.77 -4.90
CA VAL A 158 -23.57 3.17 -4.58
C VAL A 158 -24.78 3.74 -3.83
N TRP A 159 -24.53 4.57 -2.85
CA TRP A 159 -25.55 5.25 -2.07
C TRP A 159 -25.42 6.76 -2.22
N TYR A 160 -26.54 7.46 -2.09
CA TYR A 160 -26.55 8.89 -1.85
C TYR A 160 -26.16 9.19 -0.39
N LEU A 161 -25.84 10.46 -0.09
CA LEU A 161 -25.50 10.91 1.25
C LEU A 161 -26.69 10.79 2.23
N ASP A 162 -27.94 10.74 1.73
CA ASP A 162 -29.14 10.47 2.54
C ASP A 162 -29.37 8.98 2.83
N GLY A 163 -28.42 8.10 2.42
CA GLY A 163 -28.46 6.66 2.61
C GLY A 163 -29.31 5.87 1.59
N LYS A 164 -30.00 6.56 0.69
CA LYS A 164 -30.77 5.89 -0.37
C LYS A 164 -29.85 5.27 -1.42
N ILE A 165 -30.30 4.16 -2.00
CA ILE A 165 -29.59 3.48 -3.08
C ILE A 165 -29.60 4.35 -4.33
N LYS A 166 -28.40 4.68 -4.84
CA LYS A 166 -28.19 5.36 -6.11
C LYS A 166 -28.03 4.38 -7.26
N SER A 167 -27.21 3.33 -7.05
CA SER A 167 -27.10 2.21 -7.97
C SER A 167 -26.94 0.90 -7.20
N ASN A 168 -27.49 -0.17 -7.74
CA ASN A 168 -27.39 -1.51 -7.20
C ASN A 168 -27.54 -2.50 -8.35
N TYR A 169 -26.39 -2.98 -8.84
CA TYR A 169 -26.35 -3.91 -9.94
C TYR A 169 -25.38 -5.04 -9.71
N ILE A 170 -25.54 -6.10 -10.47
CA ILE A 170 -24.64 -7.26 -10.45
C ILE A 170 -24.02 -7.44 -11.85
N ILE A 171 -22.73 -7.75 -11.88
CA ILE A 171 -22.04 -8.17 -13.09
C ILE A 171 -22.15 -9.69 -13.21
N LYS A 172 -22.79 -10.16 -14.29
CA LYS A 172 -22.90 -11.56 -14.65
C LYS A 172 -22.67 -11.71 -16.16
N ASN A 173 -21.76 -12.59 -16.57
CA ASN A 173 -21.39 -12.80 -17.98
C ASN A 173 -21.04 -11.48 -18.71
N ASN A 174 -20.23 -10.61 -18.08
CA ASN A 174 -19.81 -9.29 -18.56
C ASN A 174 -20.98 -8.30 -18.85
N ARG A 175 -22.16 -8.55 -18.33
CA ARG A 175 -23.33 -7.67 -18.42
C ARG A 175 -23.76 -7.18 -17.05
N ARG A 176 -24.31 -5.97 -16.99
CA ARG A 176 -24.87 -5.35 -15.79
C ARG A 176 -26.37 -5.61 -15.71
N TYR A 177 -26.83 -6.08 -14.55
CA TYR A 177 -28.25 -6.36 -14.25
C TYR A 177 -28.63 -5.64 -12.96
N GLY A 178 -29.70 -4.88 -12.99
CA GLY A 178 -30.21 -4.16 -11.82
C GLY A 178 -30.26 -2.65 -12.01
N LEU A 179 -30.33 -1.89 -10.93
CA LEU A 179 -30.39 -0.43 -10.91
C LEU A 179 -29.04 0.16 -11.21
N LEU A 180 -28.82 0.71 -12.41
CA LEU A 180 -27.54 1.27 -12.84
C LEU A 180 -27.32 2.72 -12.40
N GLY A 181 -28.32 3.38 -11.86
CA GLY A 181 -28.38 4.77 -11.44
C GLY A 181 -29.71 5.39 -11.88
N THR A 182 -30.09 6.47 -11.23
CA THR A 182 -31.25 7.24 -11.70
C THR A 182 -30.83 8.02 -12.94
N LYS A 183 -31.18 7.52 -14.13
CA LYS A 183 -31.51 8.44 -15.21
C LYS A 183 -32.76 9.15 -14.73
N ASN A 184 -32.78 10.49 -14.73
CA ASN A 184 -34.03 11.21 -14.75
C ASN A 184 -34.83 10.66 -15.95
N CYS A 185 -35.78 9.76 -15.67
CA CYS A 185 -36.86 9.53 -16.59
C CYS A 185 -37.67 10.83 -16.56
N THR A 186 -37.30 11.82 -17.36
CA THR A 186 -38.27 12.78 -17.88
C THR A 186 -39.31 11.89 -18.56
N ASN A 187 -40.52 11.90 -18.01
CA ASN A 187 -41.66 11.26 -18.64
C ASN A 187 -41.77 11.83 -20.06
N VAL A 188 -41.27 11.10 -21.04
CA VAL A 188 -41.48 11.41 -22.48
C VAL A 188 -42.94 11.05 -22.87
N SER A 189 -43.75 10.55 -21.94
CA SER A 189 -45.13 10.12 -22.20
C SER A 189 -46.17 11.24 -22.16
N GLU A 190 -45.83 12.46 -21.75
CA GLU A 190 -46.79 13.58 -21.77
C GLU A 190 -46.74 14.45 -23.03
N GLU A 191 -45.71 14.34 -23.86
CA GLU A 191 -45.58 15.17 -25.09
C GLU A 191 -46.00 14.46 -26.40
N VAL A 192 -46.42 13.21 -26.38
CA VAL A 192 -46.70 12.43 -27.61
C VAL A 192 -48.20 12.19 -27.84
N PHE A 193 -49.10 12.64 -26.97
CA PHE A 193 -50.56 12.38 -27.12
C PHE A 193 -51.43 13.61 -27.34
N ASP A 194 -50.87 14.79 -27.65
CA ASP A 194 -51.58 15.95 -28.13
C ASP A 194 -51.31 16.16 -29.63
N MET A 195 -51.83 15.25 -30.46
CA MET A 195 -52.11 15.42 -31.89
C MET A 195 -53.46 14.84 -32.23
#